data_a855a4ccb9bcd2cd29a4981a2134254c
#
_entry.id   a855a4ccb9bcd2cd29a4981a2134254c
#
_cell.length_a   1.000
_cell.length_b   1.000
_cell.length_c   1.000
_cell.angle_alpha   90.00
_cell.angle_beta   90.00
_cell.angle_gamma   90.00
#
_symmetry.space_group_name_H-M   'P 1'
#
loop_
_entity.id
_entity.type
_entity.pdbx_description
1 polymer ?
#
loop_
_entity_poly.entity_id
_entity_poly.type
_entity_poly.pdbx_seq_one_letter_code
_entity_poly.pdbx_strand_id
1 'polypeptide(L)'
;MSEKIKIVRAERTLRGRIWEYRGAGETIAFVPTMGALHEGHLTLVDLAKKKADRVVASIYVNPTQFAPGEDFNAYPRTEKADVAMLKDRGVDLVYIPKPSSMYDVHHATKVIVGGVAEGLETDHRPTFFHGVALVVTKLLNRVAPDIAIFGEKDYQQLATIRRLVEDLDMPTKIVGAKIARDEHGLALSSRNKYFDEEGLKIARRLNLSLIHI
;
A
#
# COMPACT_ATOMS: atom_id res chain seq x y z
N MET A 1 -14.98 -16.57 18.72
CA MET A 1 -15.86 -15.88 17.74
C MET A 1 -15.01 -14.85 17.01
N SER A 2 -14.80 -14.97 15.68
CA SER A 2 -14.01 -13.99 14.93
C SER A 2 -14.71 -12.61 15.01
N GLU A 3 -14.04 -11.64 15.59
CA GLU A 3 -14.57 -10.28 15.66
C GLU A 3 -14.80 -9.77 14.22
N LYS A 4 -15.96 -9.16 13.99
CA LYS A 4 -16.37 -8.73 12.66
C LYS A 4 -15.46 -7.60 12.20
N ILE A 5 -14.78 -7.74 11.04
CA ILE A 5 -13.94 -6.68 10.46
C ILE A 5 -14.69 -5.33 10.49
N LYS A 6 -14.01 -4.28 10.95
CA LYS A 6 -14.58 -2.94 11.01
C LYS A 6 -14.16 -2.13 9.78
N ILE A 7 -15.10 -1.49 9.11
CA ILE A 7 -14.84 -0.63 7.94
C ILE A 7 -15.11 0.81 8.35
N VAL A 8 -14.13 1.70 8.16
CA VAL A 8 -14.25 3.12 8.48
C VAL A 8 -13.88 3.98 7.26
N ARG A 9 -14.59 5.10 7.09
CA ARG A 9 -14.40 6.01 5.96
C ARG A 9 -14.01 7.42 6.42
N ALA A 10 -14.47 7.82 7.60
CA ALA A 10 -14.14 9.12 8.18
C ALA A 10 -12.88 9.03 9.04
N GLU A 11 -12.02 10.04 8.93
CA GLU A 11 -10.80 10.14 9.74
C GLU A 11 -11.09 10.12 11.25
N ARG A 12 -12.12 10.85 11.69
CA ARG A 12 -12.52 10.87 13.12
C ARG A 12 -12.84 9.46 13.64
N THR A 13 -13.57 8.68 12.85
CA THR A 13 -13.92 7.30 13.24
C THR A 13 -12.68 6.40 13.25
N LEU A 14 -11.78 6.57 12.26
CA LEU A 14 -10.50 5.87 12.23
C LEU A 14 -9.71 6.15 13.50
N ARG A 15 -9.48 7.42 13.82
CA ARG A 15 -8.71 7.83 15.01
C ARG A 15 -9.33 7.30 16.30
N GLY A 16 -10.67 7.32 16.42
CA GLY A 16 -11.36 6.73 17.56
C GLY A 16 -11.03 5.24 17.75
N ARG A 17 -11.00 4.45 16.66
CA ARG A 17 -10.61 3.03 16.73
C ARG A 17 -9.15 2.82 17.07
N ILE A 18 -8.26 3.64 16.50
CA ILE A 18 -6.83 3.61 16.84
C ILE A 18 -6.62 3.91 18.34
N TRP A 19 -7.35 4.87 18.88
CA TRP A 19 -7.28 5.20 20.31
C TRP A 19 -7.79 4.07 21.20
N GLU A 20 -8.85 3.35 20.79
CA GLU A 20 -9.32 2.15 21.50
C GLU A 20 -8.20 1.10 21.60
N TYR A 21 -7.52 0.79 20.48
CA TYR A 21 -6.40 -0.15 20.45
C TYR A 21 -5.24 0.33 21.34
N ARG A 22 -4.84 1.61 21.21
CA ARG A 22 -3.79 2.20 22.05
C ARG A 22 -4.14 2.19 23.53
N GLY A 23 -5.39 2.49 23.88
CA GLY A 23 -5.89 2.44 25.25
C GLY A 23 -5.85 1.04 25.87
N ALA A 24 -5.92 0.00 25.03
CA ALA A 24 -5.73 -1.39 25.45
C ALA A 24 -4.25 -1.83 25.49
N GLY A 25 -3.29 -0.94 25.18
CA GLY A 25 -1.87 -1.25 25.12
C GLY A 25 -1.44 -2.05 23.89
N GLU A 26 -2.29 -2.15 22.87
CA GLU A 26 -2.05 -2.94 21.67
C GLU A 26 -1.20 -2.20 20.64
N THR A 27 -0.29 -2.93 20.00
CA THR A 27 0.52 -2.46 18.88
C THR A 27 -0.24 -2.54 17.57
N ILE A 28 0.05 -1.63 16.63
CA ILE A 28 -0.67 -1.50 15.36
C ILE A 28 0.28 -1.66 14.18
N ALA A 29 0.00 -2.63 13.30
CA ALA A 29 0.59 -2.71 11.98
C ALA A 29 -0.35 -2.17 10.92
N PHE A 30 0.20 -1.47 9.94
CA PHE A 30 -0.55 -0.87 8.85
C PHE A 30 -0.12 -1.41 7.48
N VAL A 31 -1.07 -1.75 6.64
CA VAL A 31 -0.86 -2.20 5.25
C VAL A 31 -1.61 -1.26 4.31
N PRO A 32 -0.95 -0.22 3.75
CA PRO A 32 -1.58 0.65 2.77
C PRO A 32 -1.69 -0.05 1.42
N THR A 33 -2.87 0.01 0.80
CA THR A 33 -3.14 -0.54 -0.54
C THR A 33 -3.99 0.39 -1.39
N MET A 34 -4.00 0.15 -2.70
CA MET A 34 -4.91 0.79 -3.62
C MET A 34 -6.15 -0.06 -3.94
N GLY A 35 -6.33 -1.21 -3.29
CA GLY A 35 -7.34 -2.20 -3.65
C GLY A 35 -6.90 -3.11 -4.80
N ALA A 36 -7.86 -3.78 -5.46
CA ALA A 36 -7.62 -4.84 -6.43
C ALA A 36 -6.67 -5.92 -5.87
N LEU A 37 -6.96 -6.35 -4.65
CA LEU A 37 -6.09 -7.21 -3.87
C LEU A 37 -5.87 -8.57 -4.54
N HIS A 38 -4.72 -9.12 -4.30
CA HIS A 38 -4.31 -10.47 -4.70
C HIS A 38 -3.42 -11.07 -3.61
N GLU A 39 -3.02 -12.33 -3.77
CA GLU A 39 -2.24 -13.05 -2.76
C GLU A 39 -0.97 -12.28 -2.33
N GLY A 40 -0.33 -11.57 -3.24
CA GLY A 40 0.83 -10.71 -2.92
C GLY A 40 0.53 -9.63 -1.88
N HIS A 41 -0.66 -9.04 -1.86
CA HIS A 41 -1.07 -8.10 -0.80
C HIS A 41 -1.38 -8.84 0.50
N LEU A 42 -1.94 -10.04 0.40
CA LEU A 42 -2.31 -10.82 1.58
C LEU A 42 -1.07 -11.32 2.34
N THR A 43 0.06 -11.56 1.66
CA THR A 43 1.33 -11.86 2.35
C THR A 43 1.83 -10.69 3.21
N LEU A 44 1.52 -9.44 2.83
CA LEU A 44 1.81 -8.26 3.67
C LEU A 44 0.97 -8.28 4.95
N VAL A 45 -0.31 -8.63 4.82
CA VAL A 45 -1.22 -8.79 5.97
C VAL A 45 -0.72 -9.90 6.90
N ASP A 46 -0.32 -11.04 6.35
CA ASP A 46 0.22 -12.15 7.15
C ASP A 46 1.49 -11.73 7.92
N LEU A 47 2.36 -10.93 7.30
CA LEU A 47 3.53 -10.37 7.96
C LEU A 47 3.14 -9.35 9.04
N ALA A 48 2.15 -8.49 8.78
CA ALA A 48 1.63 -7.53 9.74
C ALA A 48 1.10 -8.23 11.00
N LYS A 49 0.31 -9.29 10.85
CA LYS A 49 -0.23 -10.11 11.97
C LYS A 49 0.84 -10.78 12.82
N LYS A 50 2.03 -11.06 12.26
CA LYS A 50 3.15 -11.62 13.02
C LYS A 50 3.92 -10.57 13.81
N LYS A 51 3.67 -9.28 13.56
CA LYS A 51 4.49 -8.19 14.09
C LYS A 51 3.75 -7.22 14.99
N ALA A 52 2.43 -7.30 15.06
CA ALA A 52 1.61 -6.42 15.89
C ALA A 52 0.31 -7.10 16.30
N ASP A 53 -0.31 -6.57 17.34
CA ASP A 53 -1.54 -7.10 17.93
C ASP A 53 -2.76 -6.80 17.05
N ARG A 54 -2.76 -5.65 16.36
CA ARG A 54 -3.84 -5.19 15.47
C ARG A 54 -3.32 -4.89 14.08
N VAL A 55 -4.09 -5.28 13.08
CA VAL A 55 -3.81 -4.99 11.68
C VAL A 55 -4.84 -4.04 11.11
N VAL A 56 -4.36 -2.90 10.64
CA VAL A 56 -5.14 -1.92 9.88
C VAL A 56 -4.72 -1.98 8.42
N ALA A 57 -5.67 -2.10 7.50
CA ALA A 57 -5.41 -1.94 6.07
C ALA A 57 -6.11 -0.69 5.53
N SER A 58 -5.58 -0.08 4.48
CA SER A 58 -6.33 0.93 3.72
C SER A 58 -6.57 0.49 2.28
N ILE A 59 -7.69 0.96 1.73
CA ILE A 59 -8.00 0.83 0.30
C ILE A 59 -8.23 2.25 -0.23
N TYR A 60 -7.27 2.76 -1.00
CA TYR A 60 -7.39 4.10 -1.59
C TYR A 60 -6.60 4.20 -2.90
N VAL A 61 -7.31 4.35 -4.02
CA VAL A 61 -6.70 4.64 -5.33
C VAL A 61 -6.31 6.12 -5.34
N ASN A 62 -5.01 6.38 -5.23
CA ASN A 62 -4.48 7.72 -5.07
C ASN A 62 -4.32 8.43 -6.42
N PRO A 63 -5.08 9.49 -6.72
CA PRO A 63 -4.99 10.17 -8.02
C PRO A 63 -3.63 10.86 -8.25
N THR A 64 -2.94 11.29 -7.19
CA THR A 64 -1.73 12.12 -7.31
C THR A 64 -0.48 11.35 -7.74
N GLN A 65 -0.55 10.01 -7.79
CA GLN A 65 0.53 9.16 -8.27
C GLN A 65 0.32 8.62 -9.69
N PHE A 66 -0.70 9.12 -10.40
CA PHE A 66 -0.94 8.78 -11.80
C PHE A 66 -0.59 10.01 -12.68
N ALA A 67 0.20 9.77 -13.72
CA ALA A 67 0.46 10.79 -14.73
C ALA A 67 -0.75 10.96 -15.68
N PRO A 68 -0.86 12.08 -16.37
CA PRO A 68 -1.87 12.23 -17.43
C PRO A 68 -1.77 11.11 -18.46
N GLY A 69 -2.89 10.44 -18.74
CA GLY A 69 -2.95 9.32 -19.68
C GLY A 69 -2.70 7.93 -19.08
N GLU A 70 -2.34 7.83 -17.80
CA GLU A 70 -2.23 6.53 -17.11
C GLU A 70 -3.59 5.92 -16.76
N ASP A 71 -3.56 4.69 -16.28
CA ASP A 71 -4.71 3.82 -16.04
C ASP A 71 -5.56 4.18 -14.79
N PHE A 72 -5.51 5.44 -14.30
CA PHE A 72 -6.26 5.84 -13.10
C PHE A 72 -7.77 5.55 -13.21
N ASN A 73 -8.37 5.86 -14.36
CA ASN A 73 -9.80 5.61 -14.58
C ASN A 73 -10.11 4.13 -14.79
N ALA A 74 -9.19 3.37 -15.38
CA ALA A 74 -9.30 1.95 -15.63
C ALA A 74 -8.83 1.10 -14.44
N TYR A 75 -8.16 1.70 -13.44
CA TYR A 75 -7.66 0.96 -12.28
C TYR A 75 -8.80 0.23 -11.55
N PRO A 76 -8.67 -1.08 -11.32
CA PRO A 76 -9.76 -1.90 -10.78
C PRO A 76 -10.22 -1.42 -9.39
N ARG A 77 -11.52 -1.29 -9.19
CA ARG A 77 -12.15 -0.91 -7.91
C ARG A 77 -13.05 -2.04 -7.45
N THR A 78 -12.51 -2.94 -6.65
CA THR A 78 -13.12 -4.21 -6.22
C THR A 78 -13.39 -4.24 -4.72
N GLU A 79 -13.83 -3.11 -4.14
CA GLU A 79 -13.96 -2.90 -2.69
C GLU A 79 -14.59 -4.09 -1.94
N LYS A 80 -15.72 -4.64 -2.43
CA LYS A 80 -16.41 -5.75 -1.77
C LYS A 80 -15.54 -7.02 -1.70
N ALA A 81 -14.87 -7.35 -2.81
CA ALA A 81 -13.97 -8.50 -2.87
C ALA A 81 -12.73 -8.28 -2.00
N ASP A 82 -12.15 -7.08 -2.07
CA ASP A 82 -10.97 -6.70 -1.28
C ASP A 82 -11.26 -6.81 0.22
N VAL A 83 -12.39 -6.26 0.68
CA VAL A 83 -12.81 -6.35 2.08
C VAL A 83 -13.05 -7.80 2.51
N ALA A 84 -13.62 -8.64 1.65
CA ALA A 84 -13.81 -10.07 1.94
C ALA A 84 -12.47 -10.75 2.15
N MET A 85 -11.50 -10.55 1.25
CA MET A 85 -10.14 -11.10 1.38
C MET A 85 -9.42 -10.63 2.65
N LEU A 86 -9.52 -9.35 2.99
CA LEU A 86 -8.92 -8.79 4.22
C LEU A 86 -9.58 -9.38 5.48
N LYS A 87 -10.89 -9.57 5.44
CA LYS A 87 -11.65 -10.22 6.53
C LYS A 87 -11.19 -11.66 6.74
N ASP A 88 -11.08 -12.43 5.67
CA ASP A 88 -10.69 -13.85 5.73
C ASP A 88 -9.23 -14.01 6.23
N ARG A 89 -8.37 -13.00 6.01
CA ARG A 89 -7.02 -12.94 6.59
C ARG A 89 -6.97 -12.37 8.00
N GLY A 90 -8.12 -11.96 8.57
CA GLY A 90 -8.22 -11.48 9.96
C GLY A 90 -7.66 -10.08 10.17
N VAL A 91 -7.87 -9.18 9.20
CA VAL A 91 -7.63 -7.74 9.39
C VAL A 91 -8.69 -7.19 10.34
N ASP A 92 -8.26 -6.37 11.32
CA ASP A 92 -9.16 -5.81 12.35
C ASP A 92 -9.94 -4.59 11.84
N LEU A 93 -9.27 -3.73 11.07
CA LEU A 93 -9.83 -2.45 10.63
C LEU A 93 -9.44 -2.14 9.18
N VAL A 94 -10.41 -1.79 8.36
CA VAL A 94 -10.19 -1.30 6.99
C VAL A 94 -10.56 0.17 6.88
N TYR A 95 -9.61 0.99 6.47
CA TYR A 95 -9.81 2.40 6.19
C TYR A 95 -10.00 2.65 4.70
N ILE A 96 -11.17 3.16 4.32
CA ILE A 96 -11.53 3.48 2.92
C ILE A 96 -11.94 4.95 2.87
N PRO A 97 -10.98 5.89 2.78
CA PRO A 97 -11.28 7.31 2.79
C PRO A 97 -12.02 7.76 1.51
N LYS A 98 -12.87 8.77 1.65
CA LYS A 98 -13.41 9.47 0.48
C LYS A 98 -12.33 10.34 -0.17
N PRO A 99 -12.28 10.48 -1.51
CA PRO A 99 -11.31 11.32 -2.20
C PRO A 99 -11.25 12.76 -1.65
N SER A 100 -12.40 13.38 -1.40
CA SER A 100 -12.49 14.74 -0.84
C SER A 100 -11.95 14.87 0.59
N SER A 101 -11.86 13.78 1.35
CA SER A 101 -11.21 13.79 2.66
C SER A 101 -9.70 13.63 2.58
N MET A 102 -9.20 13.07 1.49
CA MET A 102 -7.75 12.96 1.25
C MET A 102 -7.20 14.27 0.66
N TYR A 103 -7.86 14.82 -0.32
CA TYR A 103 -7.48 16.07 -0.97
C TYR A 103 -8.72 16.94 -1.15
N ASP A 104 -8.83 17.99 -0.35
CA ASP A 104 -9.88 18.98 -0.50
C ASP A 104 -9.51 20.04 -1.55
N VAL A 105 -10.44 20.94 -1.85
CA VAL A 105 -10.27 21.95 -2.89
C VAL A 105 -9.18 22.99 -2.58
N HIS A 106 -8.74 23.09 -1.33
CA HIS A 106 -7.67 23.99 -0.88
C HIS A 106 -6.34 23.28 -0.65
N HIS A 107 -6.24 21.99 -1.01
CA HIS A 107 -5.03 21.22 -0.81
C HIS A 107 -3.85 21.80 -1.60
N ALA A 108 -2.81 22.24 -0.90
CA ALA A 108 -1.66 22.93 -1.47
C ALA A 108 -0.30 22.32 -1.08
N THR A 109 -0.29 21.36 -0.13
CA THR A 109 0.95 20.75 0.36
C THR A 109 1.52 19.73 -0.61
N LYS A 110 2.82 19.78 -0.81
CA LYS A 110 3.59 18.76 -1.55
C LYS A 110 4.61 18.13 -0.61
N VAL A 111 4.92 16.86 -0.83
CA VAL A 111 6.00 16.14 -0.16
C VAL A 111 6.93 15.63 -1.25
N ILE A 112 8.17 16.06 -1.21
CA ILE A 112 9.19 15.73 -2.20
C ILE A 112 10.35 15.04 -1.49
N VAL A 113 10.69 13.84 -1.93
CA VAL A 113 11.86 13.09 -1.48
C VAL A 113 12.86 13.10 -2.64
N GLY A 114 14.09 13.52 -2.37
CA GLY A 114 15.20 13.49 -3.34
C GLY A 114 16.01 12.20 -3.25
N GLY A 115 17.17 12.18 -3.89
CA GLY A 115 18.14 11.09 -3.79
C GLY A 115 17.57 9.74 -4.23
N VAL A 116 17.17 8.89 -3.30
CA VAL A 116 16.63 7.53 -3.59
C VAL A 116 15.37 7.52 -4.48
N ALA A 117 14.66 8.63 -4.56
CA ALA A 117 13.49 8.78 -5.40
C ALA A 117 13.82 9.31 -6.81
N GLU A 118 15.09 9.61 -7.10
CA GLU A 118 15.54 10.14 -8.38
C GLU A 118 16.02 9.02 -9.31
N GLY A 119 15.86 9.21 -10.61
CA GLY A 119 16.19 8.19 -11.62
C GLY A 119 15.20 7.02 -11.66
N LEU A 120 15.46 6.05 -12.53
CA LEU A 120 14.62 4.85 -12.73
C LEU A 120 13.15 5.20 -13.00
N GLU A 121 12.25 4.99 -12.03
CA GLU A 121 10.83 5.29 -12.19
C GLU A 121 10.58 6.76 -12.52
N THR A 122 11.31 7.69 -11.91
CA THR A 122 11.11 9.13 -12.12
C THR A 122 11.67 9.66 -13.44
N ASP A 123 12.50 8.90 -14.15
CA ASP A 123 12.91 9.23 -15.53
C ASP A 123 11.71 9.20 -16.49
N HIS A 124 10.72 8.35 -16.19
CA HIS A 124 9.50 8.16 -16.99
C HIS A 124 8.26 8.80 -16.35
N ARG A 125 8.24 8.90 -15.03
CA ARG A 125 7.11 9.40 -14.22
C ARG A 125 7.62 10.42 -13.18
N PRO A 126 8.03 11.63 -13.57
CA PRO A 126 8.76 12.58 -12.71
C PRO A 126 8.06 12.95 -11.40
N THR A 127 6.73 12.89 -11.35
CA THR A 127 5.95 13.26 -10.16
C THR A 127 5.40 12.06 -9.39
N PHE A 128 5.70 10.83 -9.81
CA PHE A 128 5.14 9.61 -9.21
C PHE A 128 5.41 9.54 -7.70
N PHE A 129 6.66 9.67 -7.29
CA PHE A 129 7.01 9.58 -5.88
C PHE A 129 6.56 10.78 -5.06
N HIS A 130 6.32 11.96 -5.67
CA HIS A 130 5.68 13.07 -4.96
C HIS A 130 4.25 12.69 -4.51
N GLY A 131 3.49 12.03 -5.40
CA GLY A 131 2.16 11.53 -5.09
C GLY A 131 2.18 10.41 -4.04
N VAL A 132 3.13 9.47 -4.15
CA VAL A 132 3.33 8.39 -3.18
C VAL A 132 3.73 8.94 -1.81
N ALA A 133 4.74 9.80 -1.75
CA ALA A 133 5.20 10.41 -0.50
C ALA A 133 4.07 11.16 0.21
N LEU A 134 3.29 11.95 -0.53
CA LEU A 134 2.17 12.71 0.01
C LEU A 134 1.08 11.79 0.59
N VAL A 135 0.61 10.80 -0.17
CA VAL A 135 -0.46 9.90 0.30
C VAL A 135 0.00 9.07 1.49
N VAL A 136 1.23 8.56 1.46
CA VAL A 136 1.79 7.76 2.56
C VAL A 136 1.93 8.61 3.82
N THR A 137 2.45 9.84 3.71
CA THR A 137 2.51 10.78 4.84
C THR A 137 1.12 10.99 5.46
N LYS A 138 0.09 11.26 4.64
CA LYS A 138 -1.28 11.44 5.14
C LYS A 138 -1.82 10.18 5.82
N LEU A 139 -1.59 9.01 5.24
CA LEU A 139 -2.06 7.73 5.79
C LEU A 139 -1.34 7.39 7.10
N LEU A 140 -0.02 7.55 7.17
CA LEU A 140 0.76 7.33 8.40
C LEU A 140 0.32 8.28 9.51
N ASN A 141 0.11 9.57 9.21
CA ASN A 141 -0.38 10.53 10.20
C ASN A 141 -1.80 10.23 10.69
N ARG A 142 -2.66 9.62 9.86
CA ARG A 142 -4.03 9.28 10.24
C ARG A 142 -4.13 8.01 11.06
N VAL A 143 -3.35 6.99 10.70
CA VAL A 143 -3.32 5.69 11.38
C VAL A 143 -2.37 5.70 12.56
N ALA A 144 -1.29 6.47 12.49
CA ALA A 144 -0.21 6.52 13.48
C ALA A 144 0.24 5.10 13.93
N PRO A 145 0.63 4.21 12.99
CA PRO A 145 0.97 2.83 13.32
C PRO A 145 2.37 2.72 13.91
N ASP A 146 2.63 1.64 14.67
CA ASP A 146 3.98 1.30 15.12
C ASP A 146 4.82 0.77 13.96
N ILE A 147 4.18 0.00 13.07
CA ILE A 147 4.81 -0.65 11.93
C ILE A 147 3.96 -0.42 10.68
N ALA A 148 4.59 -0.09 9.55
CA ALA A 148 3.92 -0.11 8.24
C ALA A 148 4.64 -1.07 7.29
N ILE A 149 3.87 -1.91 6.59
CA ILE A 149 4.38 -2.97 5.73
C ILE A 149 4.23 -2.57 4.26
N PHE A 150 5.31 -2.65 3.51
CA PHE A 150 5.36 -2.39 2.07
C PHE A 150 6.04 -3.55 1.34
N GLY A 151 5.63 -3.82 0.10
CA GLY A 151 6.25 -4.88 -0.70
C GLY A 151 7.61 -4.47 -1.26
N GLU A 152 8.59 -5.40 -1.25
CA GLU A 152 9.89 -5.21 -1.91
C GLU A 152 9.78 -5.25 -3.45
N LYS A 153 8.64 -5.63 -3.98
CA LYS A 153 8.37 -5.60 -5.43
C LYS A 153 8.60 -4.20 -6.02
N ASP A 154 8.06 -3.19 -5.35
CA ASP A 154 8.21 -1.79 -5.72
C ASP A 154 9.35 -1.18 -4.89
N TYR A 155 10.61 -1.68 -5.12
CA TYR A 155 11.75 -1.44 -4.23
C TYR A 155 12.12 0.03 -4.10
N GLN A 156 12.11 0.79 -5.21
CA GLN A 156 12.39 2.22 -5.16
C GLN A 156 11.33 2.98 -4.35
N GLN A 157 10.06 2.55 -4.43
CA GLN A 157 9.01 3.08 -3.55
C GLN A 157 9.30 2.78 -2.08
N LEU A 158 9.70 1.55 -1.76
CA LEU A 158 10.06 1.18 -0.38
C LEU A 158 11.23 2.02 0.15
N ALA A 159 12.27 2.23 -0.67
CA ALA A 159 13.43 3.06 -0.33
C ALA A 159 13.02 4.52 -0.11
N THR A 160 12.17 5.06 -0.99
CA THR A 160 11.61 6.42 -0.88
C THR A 160 10.80 6.59 0.41
N ILE A 161 9.98 5.61 0.77
CA ILE A 161 9.16 5.68 2.00
C ILE A 161 10.03 5.55 3.25
N ARG A 162 11.08 4.75 3.25
CA ARG A 162 12.05 4.67 4.35
C ARG A 162 12.74 6.01 4.55
N ARG A 163 13.23 6.64 3.47
CA ARG A 163 13.86 7.96 3.54
C ARG A 163 12.91 9.03 4.06
N LEU A 164 11.67 9.03 3.55
CA LEU A 164 10.62 9.94 4.00
C LEU A 164 10.37 9.85 5.52
N VAL A 165 10.22 8.63 6.03
CA VAL A 165 9.92 8.41 7.46
C VAL A 165 11.10 8.81 8.35
N GLU A 166 12.32 8.52 7.90
CA GLU A 166 13.55 8.88 8.58
C GLU A 166 13.73 10.41 8.61
N ASP A 167 13.61 11.08 7.46
CA ASP A 167 13.82 12.54 7.35
C ASP A 167 12.76 13.37 8.09
N LEU A 168 11.55 12.82 8.26
CA LEU A 168 10.47 13.50 8.96
C LEU A 168 10.30 13.03 10.43
N ASP A 169 11.27 12.30 10.97
CA ASP A 169 11.26 11.77 12.35
C ASP A 169 9.93 11.08 12.72
N MET A 170 9.32 10.38 11.74
CA MET A 170 8.06 9.68 11.97
C MET A 170 8.29 8.43 12.83
N PRO A 171 7.50 8.20 13.91
CA PRO A 171 7.75 7.09 14.84
C PRO A 171 7.39 5.71 14.27
N THR A 172 6.97 5.62 13.00
CA THR A 172 6.56 4.39 12.35
C THR A 172 7.74 3.60 11.79
N LYS A 173 7.90 2.34 12.14
CA LYS A 173 8.91 1.45 11.56
C LYS A 173 8.44 0.93 10.20
N ILE A 174 9.23 1.15 9.14
CA ILE A 174 8.94 0.62 7.79
C ILE A 174 9.57 -0.76 7.60
N VAL A 175 8.74 -1.74 7.28
CA VAL A 175 9.15 -3.13 7.05
C VAL A 175 8.87 -3.53 5.61
N GLY A 176 9.90 -4.07 4.94
CA GLY A 176 9.79 -4.69 3.62
C GLY A 176 9.25 -6.11 3.72
N ALA A 177 8.31 -6.47 2.85
CA ALA A 177 7.83 -7.82 2.68
C ALA A 177 8.38 -8.41 1.37
N LYS A 178 8.87 -9.65 1.41
CA LYS A 178 9.41 -10.35 0.25
C LYS A 178 8.43 -10.39 -0.91
N ILE A 179 8.95 -10.39 -2.12
CA ILE A 179 8.15 -10.46 -3.35
C ILE A 179 7.40 -11.78 -3.40
N ALA A 180 6.07 -11.72 -3.43
CA ALA A 180 5.24 -12.88 -3.71
C ALA A 180 5.23 -13.15 -5.22
N ARG A 181 5.43 -14.41 -5.62
CA ARG A 181 5.53 -14.84 -7.01
C ARG A 181 4.54 -15.97 -7.29
N ASP A 182 4.18 -16.14 -8.56
CA ASP A 182 3.46 -17.34 -9.01
C ASP A 182 4.40 -18.57 -9.05
N GLU A 183 3.84 -19.74 -9.39
CA GLU A 183 4.57 -21.00 -9.53
C GLU A 183 5.69 -20.98 -10.59
N HIS A 184 5.63 -20.00 -11.52
CA HIS A 184 6.63 -19.80 -12.57
C HIS A 184 7.61 -18.64 -12.28
N GLY A 185 7.55 -18.08 -11.07
CA GLY A 185 8.47 -17.04 -10.62
C GLY A 185 8.07 -15.61 -11.00
N LEU A 186 6.94 -15.39 -11.69
CA LEU A 186 6.46 -14.05 -12.00
C LEU A 186 5.95 -13.36 -10.73
N ALA A 187 6.40 -12.13 -10.47
CA ALA A 187 5.92 -11.34 -9.35
C ALA A 187 4.41 -11.07 -9.48
N LEU A 188 3.66 -11.26 -8.39
CA LEU A 188 2.23 -11.01 -8.37
C LEU A 188 1.93 -9.52 -8.47
N SER A 189 1.02 -9.15 -9.38
CA SER A 189 0.57 -7.78 -9.61
C SER A 189 -0.90 -7.75 -10.03
N SER A 190 -1.64 -6.73 -9.62
CA SER A 190 -3.01 -6.48 -10.10
C SER A 190 -3.06 -6.27 -11.61
N ARG A 191 -1.96 -5.79 -12.22
CA ARG A 191 -1.82 -5.60 -13.66
C ARG A 191 -1.56 -6.90 -14.44
N ASN A 192 -1.21 -8.00 -13.79
CA ASN A 192 -1.07 -9.30 -14.46
C ASN A 192 -2.38 -9.77 -15.12
N LYS A 193 -3.52 -9.25 -14.68
CA LYS A 193 -4.83 -9.49 -15.31
C LYS A 193 -4.99 -8.88 -16.71
N TYR A 194 -4.09 -8.00 -17.11
CA TYR A 194 -4.08 -7.39 -18.45
C TYR A 194 -3.44 -8.29 -19.51
N PHE A 195 -2.68 -9.30 -19.08
CA PHE A 195 -2.08 -10.27 -19.99
C PHE A 195 -3.09 -11.32 -20.43
N ASP A 196 -3.07 -11.66 -21.71
CA ASP A 196 -3.61 -12.90 -22.24
C ASP A 196 -2.67 -14.08 -21.92
N GLU A 197 -3.02 -15.28 -22.34
CA GLU A 197 -2.20 -16.48 -22.07
C GLU A 197 -0.79 -16.40 -22.66
N GLU A 198 -0.64 -15.80 -23.84
CA GLU A 198 0.65 -15.66 -24.51
C GLU A 198 1.50 -14.61 -23.83
N GLY A 199 0.94 -13.45 -23.55
CA GLY A 199 1.59 -12.39 -22.79
C GLY A 199 2.03 -12.85 -21.40
N LEU A 200 1.23 -13.68 -20.73
CA LEU A 200 1.60 -14.25 -19.42
C LEU A 200 2.78 -15.22 -19.54
N LYS A 201 2.84 -16.06 -20.59
CA LYS A 201 3.98 -16.94 -20.87
C LYS A 201 5.27 -16.12 -21.09
N ILE A 202 5.18 -15.02 -21.83
CA ILE A 202 6.31 -14.10 -22.06
C ILE A 202 6.76 -13.43 -20.76
N ALA A 203 5.82 -12.88 -19.98
CA ALA A 203 6.12 -12.20 -18.71
C ALA A 203 6.83 -13.13 -17.71
N ARG A 204 6.47 -14.42 -17.66
CA ARG A 204 7.12 -15.42 -16.81
C ARG A 204 8.60 -15.66 -17.14
N ARG A 205 9.03 -15.40 -18.40
CA ARG A 205 10.44 -15.53 -18.80
C ARG A 205 11.33 -14.45 -18.22
N LEU A 206 10.80 -13.30 -17.83
CA LEU A 206 11.58 -12.22 -17.26
C LEU A 206 12.38 -12.67 -16.02
N ASN A 207 11.72 -13.42 -15.13
CA ASN A 207 12.39 -13.95 -13.93
C ASN A 207 13.56 -14.88 -14.28
N LEU A 208 13.39 -15.75 -15.29
CA LEU A 208 14.43 -16.66 -15.77
C LEU A 208 15.62 -15.89 -16.38
N SER A 209 15.34 -14.82 -17.13
CA SER A 209 16.39 -13.96 -17.70
C SER A 209 17.25 -13.31 -16.60
N LEU A 210 16.64 -12.87 -15.51
CA LEU A 210 17.37 -12.23 -14.40
C LEU A 210 18.21 -13.21 -13.57
N ILE A 211 17.86 -14.50 -13.52
CA ILE A 211 18.64 -15.52 -12.82
C ILE A 211 19.99 -15.81 -13.55
N HIS A 212 20.05 -15.56 -14.84
CA HIS A 212 21.22 -15.88 -15.67
C HIS A 212 22.20 -14.69 -15.84
N ILE A 213 21.88 -13.55 -15.24
CA ILE A 213 22.77 -12.37 -15.18
C ILE A 213 23.66 -12.44 -13.93
#